data_2f18e6d9fe3d879d2049252220c8b7f0
#
_entry.id   2f18e6d9fe3d879d2049252220c8b7f0
#
_cell.length_a   1.000
_cell.length_b   1.000
_cell.length_c   1.000
_cell.angle_alpha   90.00
_cell.angle_beta   90.00
_cell.angle_gamma   90.00
#
_symmetry.space_group_name_H-M   'P 1'
#
loop_
_entity.id
_entity.type
_entity.pdbx_description
1 polymer ?
#
loop_
_entity_poly.entity_id
_entity_poly.type
_entity_poly.pdbx_seq_one_letter_code
_entity_poly.pdbx_strand_id
1 'polypeptide(L)'
;FPEEIGEYSLSNLFATFGHAKLLSRTQHPHLHSNGIHTHPMTLLFNALVTHKRVLFVAYHAPAKVVVDHVLAACAFVGGCGAVLRGFVASAMPYATLVNIDALSHQRGFIVGTKHPRLAELGLWDVLCHCEAQSITVSPRLSPPRPLPPFLDTRHPARPSLRHTLRSMPECMLGD
;
A
#
# COMPACT_ATOMS: atom_id res chain seq x y z
N PHE A 1 2.92 2.11 25.66
CA PHE A 1 4.31 1.88 25.27
C PHE A 1 4.93 3.25 25.06
N PRO A 2 5.94 3.65 25.85
CA PRO A 2 6.84 4.69 25.44
C PRO A 2 7.75 4.05 24.35
N GLU A 3 7.31 4.13 23.10
CA GLU A 3 8.18 3.86 21.99
C GLU A 3 9.16 5.02 21.94
N GLU A 4 10.37 4.78 22.38
CA GLU A 4 11.49 5.62 22.02
C GLU A 4 11.68 5.47 20.51
N ILE A 5 11.00 6.34 19.77
CA ILE A 5 11.05 6.45 18.30
C ILE A 5 12.48 6.79 17.82
N GLY A 6 13.44 6.90 18.73
CA GLY A 6 14.79 7.35 18.44
C GLY A 6 15.64 6.46 17.54
N GLU A 7 15.32 5.17 17.40
CA GLU A 7 16.14 4.23 16.62
C GLU A 7 15.53 3.85 15.26
N TYR A 8 14.24 4.14 15.03
CA TYR A 8 13.54 3.76 13.79
C TYR A 8 13.34 4.96 12.90
N SER A 9 14.41 5.40 12.28
CA SER A 9 14.33 6.56 11.42
C SER A 9 13.57 6.21 10.13
N LEU A 10 12.41 6.87 9.93
CA LEU A 10 11.72 6.86 8.64
C LEU A 10 12.65 7.26 7.49
N SER A 11 13.69 8.05 7.76
CA SER A 11 14.71 8.43 6.80
C SER A 11 15.42 7.23 6.21
N ASN A 12 15.65 6.14 6.97
CA ASN A 12 16.23 4.91 6.46
C ASN A 12 15.32 4.19 5.47
N LEU A 13 14.02 4.19 5.74
CA LEU A 13 13.04 3.61 4.82
C LEU A 13 13.00 4.40 3.50
N PHE A 14 12.98 5.74 3.57
CA PHE A 14 13.02 6.60 2.40
C PHE A 14 14.36 6.50 1.66
N ALA A 15 15.48 6.43 2.35
CA ALA A 15 16.81 6.26 1.74
C ALA A 15 16.91 4.93 0.98
N THR A 16 16.33 3.86 1.53
CA THR A 16 16.37 2.53 0.90
C THR A 16 15.39 2.41 -0.27
N PHE A 17 14.17 2.91 -0.13
CA PHE A 17 13.11 2.69 -1.12
C PHE A 17 12.68 3.94 -1.90
N GLY A 18 13.21 5.13 -1.55
CA GLY A 18 12.86 6.36 -2.26
C GLY A 18 13.22 6.35 -3.76
N HIS A 19 14.26 5.61 -4.12
CA HIS A 19 14.70 5.42 -5.51
C HIS A 19 14.70 3.94 -5.92
N ALA A 20 13.96 3.11 -5.18
CA ALA A 20 13.91 1.67 -5.42
C ALA A 20 13.43 1.34 -6.84
N LYS A 21 13.95 0.24 -7.38
CA LYS A 21 13.47 -0.31 -8.65
C LYS A 21 12.17 -1.09 -8.42
N LEU A 22 11.12 -0.70 -9.12
CA LEU A 22 9.88 -1.48 -9.18
C LEU A 22 10.05 -2.59 -10.21
N LEU A 23 10.12 -3.83 -9.74
CA LEU A 23 10.33 -4.99 -10.61
C LEU A 23 9.02 -5.67 -11.07
N SER A 24 7.89 -5.10 -10.72
CA SER A 24 6.58 -5.64 -11.08
C SER A 24 6.29 -5.46 -12.56
N ARG A 25 5.98 -6.54 -13.25
CA ARG A 25 5.51 -6.51 -14.64
C ARG A 25 4.02 -6.15 -14.74
N THR A 26 3.24 -6.53 -13.72
CA THR A 26 1.80 -6.30 -13.66
C THR A 26 1.50 -5.17 -12.70
N GLN A 27 0.70 -4.20 -13.14
CA GLN A 27 0.25 -3.11 -12.31
C GLN A 27 -1.03 -3.51 -11.57
N HIS A 28 -1.07 -3.23 -10.28
CA HIS A 28 -2.24 -3.44 -9.45
C HIS A 28 -2.91 -2.10 -9.16
N PRO A 29 -4.20 -1.90 -9.52
CA PRO A 29 -4.86 -0.60 -9.45
C PRO A 29 -4.81 0.08 -8.07
N HIS A 30 -4.87 -0.70 -6.99
CA HIS A 30 -4.80 -0.15 -5.64
C HIS A 30 -3.38 0.15 -5.15
N LEU A 31 -2.38 -0.52 -5.68
CA LEU A 31 -0.99 -0.30 -5.30
C LEU A 31 -0.34 0.75 -6.19
N HIS A 32 -0.61 0.69 -7.49
CA HIS A 32 -0.08 1.61 -8.49
C HIS A 32 -1.05 2.77 -8.73
N SER A 33 -1.27 3.60 -7.72
CA SER A 33 -2.21 4.73 -7.79
C SER A 33 -1.91 5.76 -8.89
N ASN A 34 -0.68 5.76 -9.42
CA ASN A 34 -0.26 6.58 -10.57
C ASN A 34 0.31 5.73 -11.72
N GLY A 35 -0.21 4.52 -11.91
CA GLY A 35 0.23 3.59 -12.94
C GLY A 35 1.73 3.30 -12.86
N ILE A 36 2.41 3.33 -14.01
CA ILE A 36 3.87 3.10 -14.10
C ILE A 36 4.72 4.16 -13.39
N HIS A 37 4.15 5.34 -13.14
CA HIS A 37 4.81 6.45 -12.47
C HIS A 37 4.62 6.46 -10.95
N THR A 38 4.04 5.41 -10.40
CA THR A 38 3.86 5.31 -8.95
C THR A 38 5.21 5.25 -8.26
N HIS A 39 5.42 6.21 -7.35
CA HIS A 39 6.64 6.25 -6.56
C HIS A 39 6.75 5.01 -5.64
N PRO A 40 7.92 4.38 -5.47
CA PRO A 40 8.10 3.17 -4.66
C PRO A 40 7.55 3.30 -3.24
N MET A 41 7.77 4.43 -2.59
CA MET A 41 7.25 4.69 -1.25
C MET A 41 5.73 4.78 -1.22
N THR A 42 5.11 5.35 -2.27
CA THR A 42 3.64 5.39 -2.39
C THR A 42 3.08 3.98 -2.58
N LEU A 43 3.75 3.14 -3.37
CA LEU A 43 3.37 1.74 -3.54
C LEU A 43 3.45 0.99 -2.20
N LEU A 44 4.53 1.16 -1.47
CA LEU A 44 4.69 0.56 -0.15
C LEU A 44 3.61 1.05 0.82
N PHE A 45 3.36 2.36 0.88
CA PHE A 45 2.28 2.94 1.69
C PHE A 45 0.91 2.36 1.33
N ASN A 46 0.58 2.31 0.05
CA ASN A 46 -0.67 1.74 -0.43
C ASN A 46 -0.82 0.26 -0.04
N ALA A 47 0.26 -0.52 -0.10
CA ALA A 47 0.27 -1.91 0.32
C ALA A 47 -0.02 -2.05 1.82
N LEU A 48 0.62 -1.21 2.63
CA LEU A 48 0.45 -1.20 4.07
C LEU A 48 -0.98 -0.79 4.47
N VAL A 49 -1.50 0.30 3.92
CA VAL A 49 -2.86 0.80 4.23
C VAL A 49 -3.95 -0.16 3.75
N THR A 50 -3.72 -0.88 2.66
CA THR A 50 -4.67 -1.87 2.15
C THR A 50 -4.49 -3.26 2.76
N HIS A 51 -3.76 -3.39 3.87
CA HIS A 51 -3.54 -4.65 4.59
C HIS A 51 -2.98 -5.78 3.71
N LYS A 52 -2.02 -5.47 2.85
CA LYS A 52 -1.33 -6.48 2.06
C LYS A 52 -0.23 -7.16 2.89
N ARG A 53 0.17 -8.33 2.46
CA ARG A 53 1.26 -9.09 3.07
C ARG A 53 2.58 -8.53 2.56
N VAL A 54 3.27 -7.75 3.40
CA VAL A 54 4.54 -7.10 3.07
C VAL A 54 5.69 -7.86 3.71
N LEU A 55 6.64 -8.30 2.89
CA LEU A 55 7.83 -9.03 3.31
C LEU A 55 9.09 -8.21 3.01
N PHE A 56 9.86 -7.90 4.05
CA PHE A 56 11.19 -7.31 3.94
C PHE A 56 12.25 -8.41 3.99
N VAL A 57 13.19 -8.39 3.04
CA VAL A 57 14.27 -9.37 2.97
C VAL A 57 15.63 -8.72 2.84
N ALA A 58 16.61 -9.28 3.54
CA ALA A 58 18.02 -9.00 3.36
C ALA A 58 18.80 -10.28 3.67
N TYR A 59 19.61 -10.75 2.76
CA TYR A 59 20.28 -12.04 2.89
C TYR A 59 21.67 -11.91 3.52
N HIS A 60 22.42 -10.89 3.14
CA HIS A 60 23.81 -10.67 3.56
C HIS A 60 23.94 -9.61 4.67
N ALA A 61 23.04 -8.63 4.70
CA ALA A 61 23.05 -7.60 5.73
C ALA A 61 22.75 -8.17 7.14
N PRO A 62 23.14 -7.47 8.20
CA PRO A 62 22.76 -7.83 9.57
C PRO A 62 21.25 -7.89 9.75
N ALA A 63 20.77 -8.78 10.63
CA ALA A 63 19.33 -8.91 10.91
C ALA A 63 18.69 -7.60 11.38
N LYS A 64 19.46 -6.74 12.05
CA LYS A 64 19.03 -5.40 12.47
C LYS A 64 18.47 -4.59 11.30
N VAL A 65 19.08 -4.65 10.12
CA VAL A 65 18.59 -3.92 8.94
C VAL A 65 17.16 -4.29 8.60
N VAL A 66 16.84 -5.57 8.60
CA VAL A 66 15.49 -6.05 8.31
C VAL A 66 14.51 -5.62 9.40
N VAL A 67 14.91 -5.77 10.66
CA VAL A 67 14.11 -5.36 11.81
C VAL A 67 13.78 -3.88 11.77
N ASP A 68 14.80 -3.03 11.53
CA ASP A 68 14.63 -1.58 11.44
C ASP A 68 13.65 -1.18 10.33
N HIS A 69 13.69 -1.86 9.17
CA HIS A 69 12.76 -1.59 8.08
C HIS A 69 11.32 -1.98 8.42
N VAL A 70 11.11 -3.11 9.11
CA VAL A 70 9.78 -3.51 9.57
C VAL A 70 9.22 -2.51 10.56
N LEU A 71 10.02 -2.10 11.53
CA LEU A 71 9.60 -1.14 12.55
C LEU A 71 9.36 0.27 11.95
N ALA A 72 10.21 0.70 11.02
CA ALA A 72 10.01 1.93 10.26
C ALA A 72 8.72 1.87 9.42
N ALA A 73 8.40 0.73 8.81
CA ALA A 73 7.15 0.55 8.08
C ALA A 73 5.93 0.61 9.00
N CYS A 74 6.01 0.03 10.19
CA CYS A 74 4.96 0.16 11.21
C CYS A 74 4.77 1.62 11.64
N ALA A 75 5.87 2.35 11.88
CA ALA A 75 5.82 3.77 12.24
C ALA A 75 5.26 4.63 11.09
N PHE A 76 5.64 4.32 9.85
CA PHE A 76 5.17 5.02 8.65
C PHE A 76 3.65 5.02 8.49
N VAL A 77 3.00 3.97 8.95
CA VAL A 77 1.54 3.85 8.89
C VAL A 77 0.86 4.02 10.25
N GLY A 78 1.62 4.11 11.33
CA GLY A 78 1.11 4.23 12.70
C GLY A 78 0.23 5.46 12.95
N GLY A 79 0.41 6.55 12.16
CA GLY A 79 -0.40 7.76 12.23
C GLY A 79 -1.74 7.69 11.49
N CYS A 80 -2.02 6.64 10.72
CA CYS A 80 -3.21 6.57 9.87
C CYS A 80 -4.49 6.04 10.57
N GLY A 81 -4.51 6.02 11.91
CA GLY A 81 -5.72 5.77 12.70
C GLY A 81 -6.07 4.30 12.95
N ALA A 82 -7.33 4.03 13.27
CA ALA A 82 -7.82 2.74 13.76
C ALA A 82 -7.66 1.55 12.77
N VAL A 83 -7.54 1.84 11.48
CA VAL A 83 -7.38 0.83 10.43
C VAL A 83 -6.10 0.02 10.62
N LEU A 84 -5.09 0.61 11.24
CA LEU A 84 -3.76 0.02 11.38
C LEU A 84 -3.50 -0.62 12.76
N ARG A 85 -4.39 -0.44 13.73
CA ARG A 85 -4.23 -1.08 15.05
C ARG A 85 -4.18 -2.61 14.95
N GLY A 86 -4.96 -3.20 14.06
CA GLY A 86 -4.91 -4.64 13.79
C GLY A 86 -3.65 -5.08 13.05
N PHE A 87 -2.99 -4.18 12.34
CA PHE A 87 -1.81 -4.48 11.55
C PHE A 87 -0.54 -4.57 12.41
N VAL A 88 -0.43 -3.73 13.44
CA VAL A 88 0.66 -3.81 14.41
C VAL A 88 0.66 -5.17 15.12
N ALA A 89 -0.50 -5.74 15.37
CA ALA A 89 -0.62 -7.10 15.92
C ALA A 89 -0.11 -8.20 14.95
N SER A 90 -0.06 -7.91 13.65
CA SER A 90 0.44 -8.79 12.60
C SER A 90 1.87 -8.42 12.15
N ALA A 91 2.53 -7.51 12.86
CA ALA A 91 3.91 -7.15 12.58
C ALA A 91 4.87 -8.13 13.27
N MET A 92 5.79 -8.69 12.49
CA MET A 92 6.82 -9.60 12.98
C MET A 92 8.19 -9.10 12.50
N PRO A 93 8.93 -8.37 13.34
CA PRO A 93 10.20 -7.76 12.95
C PRO A 93 11.22 -8.75 12.38
N TYR A 94 11.20 -9.98 12.88
CA TYR A 94 12.05 -11.05 12.37
C TYR A 94 11.32 -12.39 12.39
N ALA A 95 11.12 -13.00 11.23
CA ALA A 95 10.50 -14.30 11.06
C ALA A 95 11.52 -15.36 10.61
N THR A 96 11.29 -16.57 11.08
CA THR A 96 12.01 -17.77 10.70
C THR A 96 11.07 -18.76 10.03
N LEU A 97 11.59 -19.92 9.62
CA LEU A 97 10.78 -20.97 8.99
C LEU A 97 9.70 -21.54 9.91
N VAL A 98 9.87 -21.43 11.23
CA VAL A 98 8.86 -21.87 12.21
C VAL A 98 7.58 -21.05 12.13
N ASN A 99 7.66 -19.82 11.63
CA ASN A 99 6.52 -18.91 11.55
C ASN A 99 5.67 -19.09 10.28
N ILE A 100 6.03 -20.01 9.37
CA ILE A 100 5.36 -20.18 8.08
C ILE A 100 3.86 -20.46 8.24
N ASP A 101 3.50 -21.37 9.13
CA ASP A 101 2.10 -21.74 9.33
C ASP A 101 1.28 -20.56 9.86
N ALA A 102 1.82 -19.83 10.82
CA ALA A 102 1.19 -18.62 11.34
C ALA A 102 0.99 -17.55 10.25
N LEU A 103 2.01 -17.33 9.41
CA LEU A 103 1.96 -16.35 8.32
C LEU A 103 0.99 -16.75 7.21
N SER A 104 0.87 -18.04 6.92
CA SER A 104 -0.03 -18.55 5.87
C SER A 104 -1.50 -18.23 6.16
N HIS A 105 -1.89 -18.19 7.42
CA HIS A 105 -3.26 -17.92 7.87
C HIS A 105 -3.57 -16.43 8.03
N GLN A 106 -2.55 -15.55 8.00
CA GLN A 106 -2.76 -14.11 8.13
C GLN A 106 -3.21 -13.46 6.80
N ARG A 107 -4.21 -12.61 6.88
CA ARG A 107 -4.71 -11.84 5.72
C ARG A 107 -3.75 -10.74 5.29
N GLY A 108 -3.05 -10.14 6.23
CA GLY A 108 -2.04 -9.13 6.01
C GLY A 108 -1.00 -9.16 7.11
N PHE A 109 0.25 -8.83 6.78
CA PHE A 109 1.34 -8.78 7.74
C PHE A 109 2.45 -7.85 7.28
N ILE A 110 3.28 -7.41 8.24
CA ILE A 110 4.56 -6.75 7.97
C ILE A 110 5.64 -7.63 8.60
N VAL A 111 6.46 -8.27 7.79
CA VAL A 111 7.40 -9.28 8.26
C VAL A 111 8.78 -9.05 7.69
N GLY A 112 9.79 -9.26 8.51
CA GLY A 112 11.19 -9.23 8.12
C GLY A 112 11.82 -10.61 8.18
N THR A 113 12.69 -10.95 7.23
CA THR A 113 13.42 -12.22 7.24
C THR A 113 14.75 -12.12 6.52
N LYS A 114 15.67 -13.01 6.91
CA LYS A 114 16.90 -13.29 6.15
C LYS A 114 16.83 -14.63 5.40
N HIS A 115 15.74 -15.35 5.56
CA HIS A 115 15.59 -16.67 4.98
C HIS A 115 15.06 -16.59 3.54
N PRO A 116 15.83 -17.01 2.51
CA PRO A 116 15.38 -16.96 1.11
C PRO A 116 14.14 -17.83 0.88
N ARG A 117 13.99 -18.92 1.61
CA ARG A 117 12.83 -19.81 1.52
C ARG A 117 11.49 -19.10 1.74
N LEU A 118 11.42 -18.12 2.67
CA LEU A 118 10.20 -17.35 2.92
C LEU A 118 9.80 -16.48 1.72
N ALA A 119 10.77 -15.95 1.00
CA ALA A 119 10.51 -15.22 -0.24
C ALA A 119 10.08 -16.16 -1.38
N GLU A 120 10.67 -17.35 -1.49
CA GLU A 120 10.35 -18.35 -2.51
C GLU A 120 8.94 -18.93 -2.37
N LEU A 121 8.45 -19.11 -1.14
CA LEU A 121 7.10 -19.61 -0.88
C LEU A 121 6.00 -18.71 -1.44
N GLY A 122 6.29 -17.43 -1.71
CA GLY A 122 5.34 -16.51 -2.31
C GLY A 122 4.10 -16.25 -1.46
N LEU A 123 4.23 -16.31 -0.13
CA LEU A 123 3.16 -15.97 0.82
C LEU A 123 2.93 -14.46 0.95
N TRP A 124 3.74 -13.67 0.26
CA TRP A 124 3.71 -12.21 0.27
C TRP A 124 2.95 -11.63 -0.94
N ASP A 125 2.43 -10.44 -0.77
CA ASP A 125 1.83 -9.63 -1.84
C ASP A 125 2.83 -8.58 -2.36
N VAL A 126 3.66 -8.04 -1.46
CA VAL A 126 4.75 -7.11 -1.78
C VAL A 126 6.03 -7.58 -1.12
N LEU A 127 7.07 -7.74 -1.91
CA LEU A 127 8.42 -8.09 -1.47
C LEU A 127 9.33 -6.88 -1.60
N CYS A 128 9.91 -6.47 -0.46
CA CYS A 128 10.86 -5.38 -0.37
C CYS A 128 12.26 -5.93 -0.12
N HIS A 129 13.15 -5.84 -1.09
CA HIS A 129 14.53 -6.30 -0.97
C HIS A 129 15.42 -5.14 -0.52
N CYS A 130 15.83 -5.14 0.74
CA CYS A 130 16.55 -4.02 1.36
C CYS A 130 17.92 -3.77 0.72
N GLU A 131 18.66 -4.84 0.39
CA GLU A 131 20.01 -4.73 -0.20
C GLU A 131 19.96 -4.33 -1.68
N ALA A 132 19.03 -4.92 -2.44
CA ALA A 132 18.89 -4.65 -3.86
C ALA A 132 18.10 -3.35 -4.13
N GLN A 133 17.58 -2.72 -3.08
CA GLN A 133 16.71 -1.54 -3.18
C GLN A 133 15.63 -1.72 -4.25
N SER A 134 14.88 -2.81 -4.12
CA SER A 134 13.86 -3.15 -5.09
C SER A 134 12.57 -3.58 -4.42
N ILE A 135 11.45 -3.28 -5.09
CA ILE A 135 10.11 -3.69 -4.66
C ILE A 135 9.48 -4.51 -5.77
N THR A 136 8.96 -5.67 -5.40
CA THR A 136 8.26 -6.58 -6.30
C THR A 136 6.83 -6.79 -5.81
N VAL A 137 5.86 -6.65 -6.69
CA VAL A 137 4.45 -7.00 -6.41
C VAL A 137 4.19 -8.40 -6.93
N SER A 138 3.55 -9.22 -6.11
CA SER A 138 3.25 -10.60 -6.46
C SER A 138 2.30 -10.67 -7.67
N PRO A 139 2.60 -11.50 -8.67
CA PRO A 139 1.69 -11.72 -9.79
C PRO A 139 0.40 -12.43 -9.39
N ARG A 140 0.38 -13.07 -8.21
CA ARG A 140 -0.80 -13.74 -7.64
C ARG A 140 -1.81 -12.78 -7.01
N LEU A 141 -1.40 -11.53 -6.79
CA LEU A 141 -2.28 -10.53 -6.23
C LEU A 141 -3.35 -10.18 -7.26
N SER A 142 -4.56 -10.70 -7.02
CA SER A 142 -5.68 -10.45 -7.92
C SER A 142 -6.01 -8.98 -8.01
N PRO A 143 -6.21 -8.42 -9.20
CA PRO A 143 -6.74 -7.07 -9.33
C PRO A 143 -8.13 -7.00 -8.67
N PRO A 144 -8.53 -5.83 -8.15
CA PRO A 144 -9.86 -5.67 -7.59
C PRO A 144 -10.89 -5.95 -8.67
N ARG A 145 -12.03 -6.52 -8.24
CA ARG A 145 -13.16 -6.72 -9.14
C ARG A 145 -13.60 -5.36 -9.70
N PRO A 146 -13.78 -5.21 -11.02
CA PRO A 146 -14.29 -3.97 -11.59
C PRO A 146 -15.59 -3.56 -10.88
N LEU A 147 -15.71 -2.27 -10.57
CA LEU A 147 -16.96 -1.73 -10.02
C LEU A 147 -18.07 -1.92 -11.08
N PRO A 148 -19.29 -2.29 -10.65
CA PRO A 148 -20.40 -2.37 -11.58
C PRO A 148 -20.64 -1.02 -12.26
N PRO A 149 -21.01 -1.00 -13.54
CA PRO A 149 -21.07 0.23 -14.36
C PRO A 149 -22.03 1.31 -13.85
N PHE A 150 -22.98 0.96 -12.97
CA PHE A 150 -23.90 1.94 -12.37
C PHE A 150 -23.33 2.71 -11.17
N LEU A 151 -22.12 2.40 -10.72
CA LEU A 151 -21.40 3.20 -9.73
C LEU A 151 -20.43 4.20 -10.38
N ASP A 152 -20.39 4.29 -11.73
CA ASP A 152 -19.77 5.40 -12.43
C ASP A 152 -20.69 6.64 -12.24
N THR A 153 -20.62 7.21 -11.03
CA THR A 153 -21.23 8.50 -10.70
C THR A 153 -20.44 9.62 -11.39
N ARG A 154 -20.36 9.58 -12.71
CA ARG A 154 -20.26 10.82 -13.44
C ARG A 154 -21.57 11.53 -13.20
N HIS A 155 -21.55 12.51 -12.31
CA HIS A 155 -22.64 13.45 -12.16
C HIS A 155 -23.15 13.79 -13.58
N PRO A 156 -24.43 13.56 -13.92
CA PRO A 156 -24.98 14.12 -15.13
C PRO A 156 -24.67 15.62 -15.07
N ALA A 157 -24.02 16.11 -16.10
CA ALA A 157 -23.69 17.53 -16.20
C ALA A 157 -24.94 18.31 -15.82
N ARG A 158 -24.87 19.11 -14.75
CA ARG A 158 -25.97 20.00 -14.34
C ARG A 158 -26.37 20.76 -15.59
N PRO A 159 -27.62 20.69 -16.06
CA PRO A 159 -28.07 21.49 -17.18
C PRO A 159 -27.76 22.94 -16.81
N SER A 160 -27.02 23.62 -17.67
CA SER A 160 -26.65 25.00 -17.45
C SER A 160 -27.94 25.81 -17.32
N LEU A 161 -28.07 26.58 -16.23
CA LEU A 161 -29.20 27.49 -15.94
C LEU A 161 -29.47 28.54 -17.02
N ARG A 162 -28.74 28.52 -18.14
CA ARG A 162 -28.89 29.44 -19.25
C ARG A 162 -30.07 29.11 -20.18
N HIS A 163 -30.67 27.91 -20.07
CA HIS A 163 -31.80 27.54 -20.94
C HIS A 163 -33.16 27.80 -20.34
N THR A 164 -33.26 28.10 -19.05
CA THR A 164 -34.55 28.26 -18.34
C THR A 164 -35.11 29.70 -18.45
N LEU A 165 -34.34 30.67 -18.97
CA LEU A 165 -34.78 32.05 -19.09
C LEU A 165 -35.37 32.39 -20.49
N ARG A 166 -35.47 31.43 -21.40
CA ARG A 166 -35.93 31.68 -22.77
C ARG A 166 -37.34 31.16 -23.06
N SER A 167 -38.05 30.64 -22.11
CA SER A 167 -39.41 30.12 -22.26
C SER A 167 -40.39 30.63 -21.20
N MET A 168 -40.25 31.90 -20.78
CA MET A 168 -41.35 32.57 -20.11
C MET A 168 -42.20 33.27 -21.19
N PRO A 169 -43.49 32.94 -21.30
CA PRO A 169 -44.39 33.67 -22.21
C PRO A 169 -44.56 35.08 -21.68
N GLU A 170 -44.42 36.06 -22.59
CA GLU A 170 -44.87 37.45 -22.40
C GLU A 170 -46.39 37.48 -22.27
N CYS A 171 -46.89 37.30 -21.08
CA CYS A 171 -48.28 37.60 -20.74
C CYS A 171 -48.33 38.01 -19.28
N MET A 172 -48.33 39.32 -19.09
CA MET A 172 -48.97 40.09 -18.04
C MET A 172 -48.27 41.46 -17.87
N LEU A 173 -48.39 42.28 -18.87
CA LEU A 173 -48.38 43.72 -18.71
C LEU A 173 -49.70 44.19 -19.34
N GLY A 174 -50.69 44.37 -18.50
CA GLY A 174 -52.00 44.93 -18.79
C GLY A 174 -52.46 45.66 -17.56
N ASP A 175 -52.56 46.97 -17.71
CA ASP A 175 -53.28 48.01 -16.93
C ASP A 175 -52.88 48.22 -15.47
#